data_9bc159ab8a81408fa0689df0a259c87b
#
_entry.id   9bc159ab8a81408fa0689df0a259c87b
#
_cell.length_a   1.000
_cell.length_b   1.000
_cell.length_c   1.000
_cell.angle_alpha   90.00
_cell.angle_beta   90.00
_cell.angle_gamma   90.00
#
_symmetry.space_group_name_H-M   'P 1'
#
loop_
_entity.id
_entity.type
_entity.pdbx_description
1 polymer ?
#
loop_
_entity_poly.entity_id
_entity_poly.type
_entity_poly.pdbx_seq_one_letter_code
_entity_poly.pdbx_strand_id
1 'polypeptide(L)'
;MSDKIEKPYRMRKNVNLNLLRNLITLIDGYLANYLGDPEPFRRKIRAGALGPELAKEWKRIERSLMKIATTIRRIPAFKSLVKLHTSLKVLATMFMLSGSMLVISVSFFTGEIYLYYLSMLFLTFSAISTIWYSILERRLAIKIKEYFDEHQTKYRFTRQYLRNVVQRLIFTLAYYMKANGKDPEKYPLSLYNENYNGIKIIKKPGFLRSKYKVIVKLDDEA
;
A
#
# COMPACT_ATOMS: atom_id res chain seq x y z
N MET A 1 -30.75 3.21 -1.02
CA MET A 1 -29.96 3.89 0.02
C MET A 1 -29.13 4.94 -0.69
N SER A 2 -29.51 6.22 -0.55
CA SER A 2 -28.82 7.32 -1.23
C SER A 2 -27.38 7.38 -0.74
N ASP A 3 -26.42 7.16 -1.64
CA ASP A 3 -25.00 7.40 -1.39
C ASP A 3 -24.83 8.91 -1.15
N LYS A 4 -24.84 9.30 0.12
CA LYS A 4 -24.37 10.64 0.48
C LYS A 4 -22.91 10.69 0.07
N ILE A 5 -22.63 11.35 -1.04
CA ILE A 5 -21.27 11.68 -1.48
C ILE A 5 -20.65 12.46 -0.33
N GLU A 6 -19.75 11.82 0.42
CA GLU A 6 -19.06 12.47 1.51
C GLU A 6 -18.18 13.59 0.94
N LYS A 7 -18.30 14.79 1.50
CA LYS A 7 -17.52 15.96 1.07
C LYS A 7 -16.02 15.65 1.14
N PRO A 8 -15.22 16.12 0.17
CA PRO A 8 -13.76 15.94 0.20
C PRO A 8 -13.15 16.55 1.47
N TYR A 9 -12.03 15.99 1.93
CA TYR A 9 -11.29 16.55 3.07
C TYR A 9 -10.73 17.93 2.73
N ARG A 10 -10.80 18.86 3.67
CA ARG A 10 -10.09 20.14 3.54
C ARG A 10 -8.59 19.92 3.63
N MET A 11 -7.89 20.19 2.55
CA MET A 11 -6.46 20.03 2.45
C MET A 11 -5.71 21.34 2.70
N ARG A 12 -4.42 21.25 3.06
CA ARG A 12 -3.50 22.40 3.04
C ARG A 12 -3.21 22.83 1.60
N LYS A 13 -2.84 24.11 1.38
CA LYS A 13 -2.47 24.61 0.04
C LYS A 13 -1.33 23.81 -0.59
N ASN A 14 -0.31 23.41 0.17
CA ASN A 14 0.84 22.64 -0.30
C ASN A 14 0.82 21.22 0.24
N VAL A 15 -0.04 20.37 -0.36
CA VAL A 15 -0.14 18.94 0.02
C VAL A 15 0.92 18.13 -0.71
N ASN A 16 1.57 17.24 0.02
CA ASN A 16 2.42 16.23 -0.59
C ASN A 16 1.55 15.14 -1.24
N LEU A 17 1.38 15.24 -2.57
CA LEU A 17 0.57 14.30 -3.35
C LEU A 17 1.07 12.85 -3.23
N ASN A 18 2.38 12.63 -3.13
CA ASN A 18 2.93 11.29 -2.94
C ASN A 18 2.51 10.68 -1.61
N LEU A 19 2.48 11.50 -0.54
CA LEU A 19 1.99 11.06 0.77
C LEU A 19 0.51 10.66 0.70
N LEU A 20 -0.32 11.48 0.05
CA LEU A 20 -1.75 11.20 -0.12
C LEU A 20 -1.99 9.93 -0.95
N ARG A 21 -1.31 9.78 -2.08
CA ARG A 21 -1.39 8.60 -2.94
C ARG A 21 -0.99 7.31 -2.22
N ASN A 22 0.12 7.36 -1.49
CA ASN A 22 0.61 6.23 -0.72
C ASN A 22 -0.35 5.86 0.42
N LEU A 23 -0.99 6.86 1.06
CA LEU A 23 -2.02 6.62 2.07
C LEU A 23 -3.24 5.92 1.47
N ILE A 24 -3.73 6.37 0.32
CA ILE A 24 -4.83 5.73 -0.40
C ILE A 24 -4.48 4.26 -0.69
N THR A 25 -3.29 4.03 -1.25
CA THR A 25 -2.79 2.67 -1.56
C THR A 25 -2.66 1.80 -0.31
N LEU A 26 -2.21 2.36 0.81
CA LEU A 26 -2.12 1.63 2.09
C LEU A 26 -3.48 1.16 2.56
N ILE A 27 -4.46 2.08 2.67
CA ILE A 27 -5.80 1.75 3.19
C ILE A 27 -6.52 0.77 2.26
N ASP A 28 -6.42 0.97 0.94
CA ASP A 28 -6.97 0.06 -0.06
C ASP A 28 -6.29 -1.32 0.02
N GLY A 29 -4.98 -1.37 0.29
CA GLY A 29 -4.27 -2.62 0.56
C GLY A 29 -4.89 -3.41 1.71
N TYR A 30 -5.20 -2.78 2.82
CA TYR A 30 -5.89 -3.45 3.95
C TYR A 30 -7.27 -3.99 3.56
N LEU A 31 -8.00 -3.30 2.67
CA LEU A 31 -9.28 -3.79 2.15
C LEU A 31 -9.11 -5.02 1.25
N ALA A 32 -7.98 -5.11 0.56
CA ALA A 32 -7.59 -6.25 -0.26
C ALA A 32 -6.76 -7.30 0.50
N ASN A 33 -6.71 -7.19 1.84
CA ASN A 33 -6.00 -8.09 2.75
C ASN A 33 -4.46 -8.08 2.64
N TYR A 34 -3.89 -7.02 2.06
CA TYR A 34 -2.46 -6.76 2.08
C TYR A 34 -2.12 -5.88 3.28
N LEU A 35 -1.33 -6.41 4.19
CA LEU A 35 -0.99 -5.72 5.44
C LEU A 35 0.25 -4.83 5.22
N GLY A 36 0.01 -3.53 5.07
CA GLY A 36 1.06 -2.52 5.07
C GLY A 36 1.40 -2.02 6.47
N ASP A 37 2.47 -1.24 6.60
CA ASP A 37 2.82 -0.57 7.84
C ASP A 37 2.25 0.87 7.85
N PRO A 38 1.35 1.22 8.79
CA PRO A 38 0.81 2.57 8.90
C PRO A 38 1.73 3.54 9.64
N GLU A 39 2.81 3.06 10.29
CA GLU A 39 3.69 3.89 11.12
C GLU A 39 4.33 5.08 10.37
N PRO A 40 4.84 4.93 9.11
CA PRO A 40 5.40 6.06 8.37
C PRO A 40 4.42 7.22 8.14
N PHE A 41 3.11 6.92 8.17
CA PHE A 41 2.06 7.92 7.98
C PHE A 41 1.66 8.60 9.28
N ARG A 42 1.73 7.89 10.42
CA ARG A 42 1.27 8.34 11.73
C ARG A 42 1.80 9.74 12.09
N ARG A 43 3.12 9.92 12.08
CA ARG A 43 3.73 11.20 12.46
C ARG A 43 3.33 12.33 11.51
N LYS A 44 3.39 12.09 10.20
CA LYS A 44 3.10 13.11 9.17
C LYS A 44 1.64 13.56 9.20
N ILE A 45 0.70 12.61 9.33
CA ILE A 45 -0.73 12.92 9.34
C ILE A 45 -1.14 13.61 10.64
N ARG A 46 -0.63 13.15 11.79
CA ARG A 46 -0.89 13.81 13.09
C ARG A 46 -0.34 15.23 13.14
N ALA A 47 0.77 15.49 12.47
CA ALA A 47 1.31 16.85 12.27
C ALA A 47 0.48 17.68 11.28
N GLY A 48 -0.60 17.13 10.72
CA GLY A 48 -1.51 17.81 9.80
C GLY A 48 -0.94 18.01 8.39
N ALA A 49 0.01 17.16 7.95
CA ALA A 49 0.62 17.28 6.62
C ALA A 49 -0.40 17.18 5.47
N LEU A 50 -1.52 16.45 5.68
CA LEU A 50 -2.61 16.31 4.71
C LEU A 50 -3.85 17.16 5.05
N GLY A 51 -3.82 17.90 6.14
CA GLY A 51 -4.93 18.77 6.57
C GLY A 51 -5.49 18.39 7.94
N PRO A 52 -6.20 19.34 8.61
CA PRO A 52 -6.66 19.17 9.98
C PRO A 52 -7.78 18.13 10.13
N GLU A 53 -8.66 18.01 9.15
CA GLU A 53 -9.79 17.05 9.20
C GLU A 53 -9.28 15.61 9.20
N LEU A 54 -8.37 15.28 8.28
CA LEU A 54 -7.76 13.96 8.23
C LEU A 54 -6.91 13.65 9.47
N ALA A 55 -6.23 14.65 10.04
CA ALA A 55 -5.48 14.50 11.28
C ALA A 55 -6.39 14.12 12.46
N LYS A 56 -7.58 14.73 12.57
CA LYS A 56 -8.60 14.38 13.58
C LYS A 56 -9.14 12.97 13.39
N GLU A 57 -9.39 12.57 12.15
CA GLU A 57 -9.95 11.25 11.82
C GLU A 57 -8.90 10.13 11.87
N TRP A 58 -7.61 10.47 11.77
CA TRP A 58 -6.52 9.49 11.70
C TRP A 58 -6.54 8.44 12.80
N LYS A 59 -6.83 8.84 14.04
CA LYS A 59 -6.90 7.90 15.17
C LYS A 59 -7.95 6.80 14.96
N ARG A 60 -9.07 7.12 14.30
CA ARG A 60 -10.13 6.16 13.95
C ARG A 60 -9.70 5.25 12.80
N ILE A 61 -9.10 5.83 11.75
CA ILE A 61 -8.55 5.10 10.60
C ILE A 61 -7.52 4.10 11.10
N GLU A 62 -6.52 4.55 11.86
CA GLU A 62 -5.45 3.73 12.40
C GLU A 62 -5.97 2.58 13.26
N ARG A 63 -6.94 2.83 14.16
CA ARG A 63 -7.59 1.76 14.95
C ARG A 63 -8.29 0.74 14.06
N SER A 64 -8.93 1.16 12.99
CA SER A 64 -9.61 0.27 12.05
C SER A 64 -8.62 -0.60 11.28
N LEU A 65 -7.49 -0.04 10.82
CA LEU A 65 -6.39 -0.80 10.21
C LEU A 65 -5.80 -1.81 11.20
N MET A 66 -5.48 -1.36 12.42
CA MET A 66 -4.92 -2.22 13.46
C MET A 66 -5.88 -3.32 13.90
N LYS A 67 -7.20 -3.08 13.91
CA LYS A 67 -8.21 -4.11 14.19
C LYS A 67 -8.15 -5.24 13.15
N ILE A 68 -8.02 -4.91 11.87
CA ILE A 68 -7.85 -5.90 10.81
C ILE A 68 -6.52 -6.66 11.00
N ALA A 69 -5.42 -5.94 11.16
CA ALA A 69 -4.08 -6.53 11.30
C ALA A 69 -3.95 -7.43 12.52
N THR A 70 -4.45 -7.01 13.68
CA THR A 70 -4.39 -7.82 14.91
C THR A 70 -5.27 -9.06 14.84
N THR A 71 -6.40 -8.99 14.16
CA THR A 71 -7.24 -10.17 13.94
C THR A 71 -6.49 -11.21 13.13
N ILE A 72 -5.89 -10.83 12.01
CA ILE A 72 -5.14 -11.73 11.14
C ILE A 72 -3.97 -12.38 11.90
N ARG A 73 -3.23 -11.60 12.71
CA ARG A 73 -2.10 -12.10 13.51
C ARG A 73 -2.52 -13.07 14.63
N ARG A 74 -3.76 -12.98 15.10
CA ARG A 74 -4.29 -13.86 16.18
C ARG A 74 -4.78 -15.21 15.66
N ILE A 75 -5.00 -15.37 14.36
CA ILE A 75 -5.45 -16.62 13.77
C ILE A 75 -4.26 -17.56 13.66
N PRO A 76 -4.26 -18.73 14.36
CA PRO A 76 -3.12 -19.65 14.36
C PRO A 76 -2.70 -20.09 12.97
N ALA A 77 -3.67 -20.33 12.07
CA ALA A 77 -3.42 -20.74 10.69
C ALA A 77 -2.62 -19.72 9.86
N PHE A 78 -2.64 -18.44 10.23
CA PHE A 78 -1.89 -17.40 9.50
C PHE A 78 -0.56 -17.03 10.16
N LYS A 79 -0.39 -17.38 11.43
CA LYS A 79 0.80 -16.98 12.21
C LYS A 79 2.10 -17.47 11.57
N SER A 80 2.15 -18.71 11.13
CA SER A 80 3.33 -19.29 10.45
C SER A 80 3.58 -18.65 9.10
N LEU A 81 2.52 -18.42 8.30
CA LEU A 81 2.63 -17.78 6.98
C LEU A 81 3.08 -16.32 7.08
N VAL A 82 2.55 -15.57 8.04
CA VAL A 82 2.98 -14.18 8.30
C VAL A 82 4.43 -14.14 8.75
N LYS A 83 4.85 -15.06 9.64
CA LYS A 83 6.25 -15.17 10.07
C LYS A 83 7.16 -15.49 8.90
N LEU A 84 6.81 -16.47 8.08
CA LEU A 84 7.59 -16.86 6.90
C LEU A 84 7.71 -15.72 5.89
N HIS A 85 6.59 -15.03 5.58
CA HIS A 85 6.58 -13.86 4.70
C HIS A 85 7.52 -12.75 5.22
N THR A 86 7.45 -12.45 6.53
CA THR A 86 8.31 -11.43 7.14
C THR A 86 9.78 -11.83 7.09
N SER A 87 10.10 -13.09 7.39
CA SER A 87 11.47 -13.62 7.35
C SER A 87 12.05 -13.56 5.93
N LEU A 88 11.29 -13.95 4.92
CA LEU A 88 11.74 -13.88 3.52
C LEU A 88 11.95 -12.43 3.05
N LYS A 89 11.10 -11.51 3.48
CA LYS A 89 11.27 -10.09 3.17
C LYS A 89 12.57 -9.53 3.77
N VAL A 90 12.84 -9.84 5.03
CA VAL A 90 14.10 -9.44 5.72
C VAL A 90 15.29 -10.05 5.00
N LEU A 91 15.24 -11.35 4.70
CA LEU A 91 16.31 -12.07 4.02
C LEU A 91 16.62 -11.47 2.63
N ALA A 92 15.59 -11.18 1.84
CA ALA A 92 15.73 -10.53 0.53
C ALA A 92 16.42 -9.16 0.65
N THR A 93 16.04 -8.38 1.67
CA THR A 93 16.64 -7.06 1.90
C THR A 93 18.10 -7.18 2.33
N MET A 94 18.42 -8.13 3.22
CA MET A 94 19.80 -8.37 3.67
C MET A 94 20.69 -8.80 2.50
N PHE A 95 20.25 -9.75 1.68
CA PHE A 95 21.01 -10.18 0.50
C PHE A 95 21.20 -9.06 -0.51
N MET A 96 20.18 -8.24 -0.73
CA MET A 96 20.28 -7.08 -1.62
C MET A 96 21.34 -6.09 -1.12
N LEU A 97 21.29 -5.72 0.15
CA LEU A 97 22.26 -4.79 0.74
C LEU A 97 23.69 -5.35 0.72
N SER A 98 23.87 -6.60 1.14
CA SER A 98 25.19 -7.25 1.14
C SER A 98 25.76 -7.38 -0.29
N GLY A 99 24.94 -7.81 -1.25
CA GLY A 99 25.36 -7.89 -2.63
C GLY A 99 25.74 -6.54 -3.23
N SER A 100 24.95 -5.49 -2.95
CA SER A 100 25.25 -4.13 -3.41
C SER A 100 26.54 -3.57 -2.79
N MET A 101 26.76 -3.81 -1.50
CA MET A 101 28.01 -3.41 -0.83
C MET A 101 29.23 -4.13 -1.43
N LEU A 102 29.12 -5.42 -1.72
CA LEU A 102 30.21 -6.17 -2.37
C LEU A 102 30.51 -5.63 -3.78
N VAL A 103 29.51 -5.32 -4.59
CA VAL A 103 29.72 -4.69 -5.92
C VAL A 103 30.50 -3.40 -5.79
N ILE A 104 30.11 -2.52 -4.85
CA ILE A 104 30.81 -1.26 -4.60
C ILE A 104 32.24 -1.50 -4.17
N SER A 105 32.48 -2.43 -3.22
CA SER A 105 33.81 -2.74 -2.70
C SER A 105 34.73 -3.24 -3.81
N VAL A 106 34.27 -4.15 -4.67
CA VAL A 106 35.04 -4.66 -5.81
C VAL A 106 35.38 -3.56 -6.80
N SER A 107 34.39 -2.69 -7.09
CA SER A 107 34.57 -1.61 -8.10
C SER A 107 35.59 -0.55 -7.66
N PHE A 108 35.70 -0.30 -6.34
CA PHE A 108 36.54 0.80 -5.84
C PHE A 108 37.84 0.38 -5.14
N PHE A 109 37.93 -0.85 -4.61
CA PHE A 109 39.02 -1.19 -3.69
C PHE A 109 39.86 -2.41 -4.10
N THR A 110 39.31 -3.46 -4.65
CA THR A 110 40.05 -4.74 -4.74
C THR A 110 40.22 -5.31 -6.14
N GLY A 111 39.28 -5.09 -7.06
CA GLY A 111 39.32 -5.69 -8.38
C GLY A 111 39.30 -7.24 -8.42
N GLU A 112 39.10 -7.89 -7.27
CA GLU A 112 39.15 -9.35 -7.15
C GLU A 112 37.90 -10.02 -7.72
N ILE A 113 38.10 -10.84 -8.75
CA ILE A 113 37.04 -11.42 -9.55
C ILE A 113 36.10 -12.34 -8.75
N TYR A 114 36.62 -13.05 -7.70
CA TYR A 114 35.79 -13.93 -6.89
C TYR A 114 34.76 -13.17 -6.03
N LEU A 115 35.07 -11.95 -5.59
CA LEU A 115 34.14 -11.09 -4.86
C LEU A 115 33.00 -10.61 -5.77
N TYR A 116 33.30 -10.43 -7.05
CA TYR A 116 32.27 -10.13 -8.05
C TYR A 116 31.27 -11.29 -8.20
N TYR A 117 31.76 -12.54 -8.32
CA TYR A 117 30.89 -13.72 -8.36
C TYR A 117 30.06 -13.88 -7.06
N LEU A 118 30.66 -13.63 -5.90
CA LEU A 118 29.98 -13.66 -4.63
C LEU A 118 28.86 -12.60 -4.55
N SER A 119 29.11 -11.39 -5.05
CA SER A 119 28.09 -10.34 -5.11
C SER A 119 26.91 -10.73 -6.01
N MET A 120 27.19 -11.31 -7.18
CA MET A 120 26.17 -11.83 -8.10
C MET A 120 25.33 -12.93 -7.46
N LEU A 121 25.95 -13.82 -6.67
CA LEU A 121 25.28 -14.86 -5.92
C LEU A 121 24.25 -14.25 -4.93
N PHE A 122 24.68 -13.25 -4.12
CA PHE A 122 23.78 -12.58 -3.18
C PHE A 122 22.63 -11.84 -3.88
N LEU A 123 22.87 -11.15 -4.98
CA LEU A 123 21.83 -10.49 -5.76
C LEU A 123 20.83 -11.50 -6.35
N THR A 124 21.32 -12.65 -6.80
CA THR A 124 20.44 -13.73 -7.30
C THR A 124 19.58 -14.30 -6.17
N PHE A 125 20.13 -14.58 -4.99
CA PHE A 125 19.34 -15.00 -3.84
C PHE A 125 18.34 -13.96 -3.38
N SER A 126 18.68 -12.66 -3.45
CA SER A 126 17.74 -11.57 -3.19
C SER A 126 16.56 -11.59 -4.17
N ALA A 127 16.83 -11.76 -5.46
CA ALA A 127 15.79 -11.83 -6.49
C ALA A 127 14.85 -13.02 -6.27
N ILE A 128 15.40 -14.21 -6.04
CA ILE A 128 14.64 -15.43 -5.74
C ILE A 128 13.77 -15.21 -4.50
N SER A 129 14.34 -14.72 -3.41
CA SER A 129 13.62 -14.45 -2.16
C SER A 129 12.50 -13.43 -2.36
N THR A 130 12.70 -12.43 -3.22
CA THR A 130 11.70 -11.41 -3.57
C THR A 130 10.52 -12.03 -4.32
N ILE A 131 10.78 -12.94 -5.25
CA ILE A 131 9.73 -13.67 -5.97
C ILE A 131 8.93 -14.54 -4.99
N TRP A 132 9.60 -15.30 -4.14
CA TRP A 132 8.96 -16.16 -3.16
C TRP A 132 8.08 -15.39 -2.17
N TYR A 133 8.57 -14.28 -1.59
CA TYR A 133 7.74 -13.52 -0.67
C TYR A 133 6.54 -12.87 -1.39
N SER A 134 6.66 -12.47 -2.66
CA SER A 134 5.54 -11.93 -3.46
C SER A 134 4.46 -12.99 -3.72
N ILE A 135 4.85 -14.22 -3.99
CA ILE A 135 3.92 -15.35 -4.13
C ILE A 135 3.21 -15.65 -2.80
N LEU A 136 3.98 -15.65 -1.69
CA LEU A 136 3.42 -15.85 -0.35
C LEU A 136 2.44 -14.74 0.04
N GLU A 137 2.75 -13.49 -0.27
CA GLU A 137 1.88 -12.34 -0.01
C GLU A 137 0.52 -12.53 -0.71
N ARG A 138 0.52 -12.98 -1.96
CA ARG A 138 -0.72 -13.28 -2.70
C ARG A 138 -1.50 -14.43 -2.08
N ARG A 139 -0.84 -15.54 -1.76
CA ARG A 139 -1.48 -16.69 -1.10
C ARG A 139 -2.06 -16.31 0.26
N LEU A 140 -1.34 -15.51 1.02
CA LEU A 140 -1.81 -14.99 2.30
C LEU A 140 -3.04 -14.10 2.13
N ALA A 141 -3.03 -13.18 1.15
CA ALA A 141 -4.17 -12.31 0.86
C ALA A 141 -5.44 -13.09 0.48
N ILE A 142 -5.30 -14.18 -0.32
CA ILE A 142 -6.42 -15.04 -0.70
C ILE A 142 -6.98 -15.74 0.54
N LYS A 143 -6.15 -16.40 1.36
CA LYS A 143 -6.59 -17.08 2.58
C LYS A 143 -7.24 -16.13 3.59
N ILE A 144 -6.70 -14.91 3.72
CA ILE A 144 -7.30 -13.88 4.57
C ILE A 144 -8.67 -13.46 4.02
N LYS A 145 -8.81 -13.37 2.69
CA LYS A 145 -10.09 -13.07 2.05
C LYS A 145 -11.12 -14.15 2.37
N GLU A 146 -10.80 -15.42 2.19
CA GLU A 146 -11.66 -16.55 2.52
C GLU A 146 -12.15 -16.49 3.97
N TYR A 147 -11.22 -16.26 4.91
CA TYR A 147 -11.56 -16.11 6.32
C TYR A 147 -12.53 -14.93 6.58
N PHE A 148 -12.32 -13.79 5.94
CA PHE A 148 -13.21 -12.64 6.12
C PHE A 148 -14.55 -12.82 5.43
N ASP A 149 -14.62 -13.57 4.35
CA ASP A 149 -15.87 -13.90 3.66
C ASP A 149 -16.73 -14.86 4.51
N GLU A 150 -16.12 -15.80 5.24
CA GLU A 150 -16.79 -16.65 6.23
C GLU A 150 -17.28 -15.86 7.47
N HIS A 151 -16.56 -14.79 7.85
CA HIS A 151 -16.84 -13.99 9.06
C HIS A 151 -17.33 -12.57 8.74
N GLN A 152 -18.09 -12.40 7.65
CA GLN A 152 -18.47 -11.09 7.09
C GLN A 152 -19.13 -10.14 8.10
N THR A 153 -20.01 -10.65 8.96
CA THR A 153 -20.80 -9.84 9.91
C THR A 153 -19.93 -9.05 10.88
N LYS A 154 -18.83 -9.64 11.37
CA LYS A 154 -17.97 -9.06 12.40
C LYS A 154 -17.11 -7.87 11.90
N TYR A 155 -16.75 -7.89 10.63
CA TYR A 155 -15.80 -6.91 10.05
C TYR A 155 -16.45 -5.97 9.02
N ARG A 156 -17.71 -6.20 8.66
CA ARG A 156 -18.44 -5.46 7.64
C ARG A 156 -18.36 -3.94 7.86
N PHE A 157 -18.69 -3.48 9.06
CA PHE A 157 -18.67 -2.04 9.37
C PHE A 157 -17.27 -1.43 9.31
N THR A 158 -16.23 -2.15 9.76
CA THR A 158 -14.85 -1.66 9.71
C THR A 158 -14.37 -1.55 8.26
N ARG A 159 -14.67 -2.55 7.42
CA ARG A 159 -14.31 -2.55 6.00
C ARG A 159 -15.08 -1.48 5.22
N GLN A 160 -16.39 -1.36 5.49
CA GLN A 160 -17.22 -0.31 4.87
C GLN A 160 -16.71 1.09 5.23
N TYR A 161 -16.39 1.33 6.50
CA TYR A 161 -15.79 2.60 6.94
C TYR A 161 -14.48 2.90 6.19
N LEU A 162 -13.55 1.96 6.14
CA LEU A 162 -12.28 2.16 5.43
C LEU A 162 -12.48 2.37 3.92
N ARG A 163 -13.46 1.69 3.30
CA ARG A 163 -13.82 1.89 1.90
C ARG A 163 -14.32 3.32 1.66
N ASN A 164 -15.17 3.83 2.53
CA ASN A 164 -15.67 5.21 2.47
C ASN A 164 -14.50 6.21 2.63
N VAL A 165 -13.58 5.95 3.56
CA VAL A 165 -12.36 6.77 3.71
C VAL A 165 -11.53 6.79 2.43
N VAL A 166 -11.29 5.64 1.77
CA VAL A 166 -10.56 5.58 0.50
C VAL A 166 -11.29 6.38 -0.58
N GLN A 167 -12.61 6.17 -0.71
CA GLN A 167 -13.42 6.91 -1.68
C GLN A 167 -13.32 8.41 -1.47
N ARG A 168 -13.45 8.86 -0.22
CA ARG A 168 -13.32 10.28 0.15
C ARG A 168 -11.92 10.85 -0.14
N LEU A 169 -10.86 10.06 0.09
CA LEU A 169 -9.49 10.46 -0.25
C LEU A 169 -9.27 10.56 -1.76
N ILE A 170 -9.88 9.68 -2.56
CA ILE A 170 -9.84 9.75 -4.03
C ILE A 170 -10.50 11.03 -4.52
N PHE A 171 -11.70 11.36 -4.02
CA PHE A 171 -12.37 12.63 -4.34
C PHE A 171 -11.55 13.84 -3.89
N THR A 172 -10.92 13.76 -2.71
CA THR A 172 -10.05 14.82 -2.21
C THR A 172 -8.85 15.02 -3.13
N LEU A 173 -8.26 13.95 -3.64
CA LEU A 173 -7.15 14.00 -4.59
C LEU A 173 -7.60 14.65 -5.92
N ALA A 174 -8.76 14.23 -6.47
CA ALA A 174 -9.32 14.81 -7.69
C ALA A 174 -9.59 16.31 -7.54
N TYR A 175 -10.28 16.70 -6.46
CA TYR A 175 -10.56 18.10 -6.14
C TYR A 175 -9.29 18.93 -6.02
N TYR A 176 -8.28 18.42 -5.29
CA TYR A 176 -7.00 19.12 -5.12
C TYR A 176 -6.27 19.27 -6.46
N MET A 177 -6.26 18.26 -7.31
CA MET A 177 -5.63 18.32 -8.64
C MET A 177 -6.33 19.34 -9.53
N LYS A 178 -7.67 19.35 -9.57
CA LYS A 178 -8.46 20.31 -10.32
C LYS A 178 -8.17 21.74 -9.85
N ALA A 179 -8.24 21.99 -8.53
CA ALA A 179 -8.01 23.31 -7.94
C ALA A 179 -6.58 23.87 -8.16
N ASN A 180 -5.59 23.00 -8.40
CA ASN A 180 -4.19 23.39 -8.60
C ASN A 180 -3.68 23.16 -10.04
N GLY A 181 -4.56 22.88 -10.99
CA GLY A 181 -4.19 22.63 -12.38
C GLY A 181 -3.20 21.48 -12.57
N LYS A 182 -3.27 20.45 -11.70
CA LYS A 182 -2.37 19.27 -11.77
C LYS A 182 -2.93 18.24 -12.74
N ASP A 183 -2.06 17.77 -13.63
CA ASP A 183 -2.39 16.71 -14.57
C ASP A 183 -2.48 15.34 -13.85
N PRO A 184 -3.65 14.65 -13.86
CA PRO A 184 -3.81 13.36 -13.21
C PRO A 184 -2.91 12.25 -13.78
N GLU A 185 -2.50 12.35 -15.04
CA GLU A 185 -1.66 11.34 -15.69
C GLU A 185 -0.25 11.29 -15.09
N LYS A 186 0.24 12.43 -14.57
CA LYS A 186 1.52 12.52 -13.87
C LYS A 186 1.48 11.94 -12.46
N TYR A 187 0.28 11.71 -11.91
CA TYR A 187 0.10 11.24 -10.53
C TYR A 187 -0.81 10.00 -10.45
N PRO A 188 -0.49 8.90 -11.14
CA PRO A 188 -1.31 7.71 -11.12
C PRO A 188 -1.35 7.08 -9.72
N LEU A 189 -2.51 6.52 -9.36
CA LEU A 189 -2.71 5.72 -8.16
C LEU A 189 -2.42 4.24 -8.44
N SER A 190 -2.03 3.52 -7.39
CA SER A 190 -1.90 2.05 -7.42
C SER A 190 -2.91 1.46 -6.43
N LEU A 191 -4.00 0.88 -6.94
CA LEU A 191 -5.09 0.33 -6.13
C LEU A 191 -5.17 -1.19 -6.29
N TYR A 192 -5.61 -1.89 -5.25
CA TYR A 192 -5.90 -3.32 -5.31
C TYR A 192 -7.35 -3.60 -5.73
N ASN A 193 -8.27 -2.65 -5.44
CA ASN A 193 -9.68 -2.73 -5.80
C ASN A 193 -9.98 -1.74 -6.92
N GLU A 194 -10.84 -2.14 -7.86
CA GLU A 194 -11.27 -1.29 -8.99
C GLU A 194 -12.60 -0.57 -8.75
N ASN A 195 -13.34 -0.96 -7.71
CA ASN A 195 -14.71 -0.52 -7.47
C ASN A 195 -14.78 0.80 -6.68
N TYR A 196 -14.09 1.83 -7.17
CA TYR A 196 -14.18 3.20 -6.65
C TYR A 196 -14.74 4.13 -7.73
N ASN A 197 -15.53 5.12 -7.30
CA ASN A 197 -16.04 6.15 -8.17
C ASN A 197 -14.95 7.20 -8.46
N GLY A 198 -15.02 7.85 -9.64
CA GLY A 198 -14.11 8.93 -10.02
C GLY A 198 -12.70 8.46 -10.39
N ILE A 199 -12.51 7.19 -10.79
CA ILE A 199 -11.25 6.67 -11.32
C ILE A 199 -11.38 6.17 -12.75
N LYS A 200 -10.26 6.22 -13.50
CA LYS A 200 -10.11 5.58 -14.82
C LYS A 200 -8.96 4.59 -14.74
N ILE A 201 -9.21 3.34 -15.10
CA ILE A 201 -8.19 2.29 -15.11
C ILE A 201 -7.30 2.48 -16.35
N ILE A 202 -5.98 2.63 -16.13
CA ILE A 202 -4.98 2.68 -17.19
C ILE A 202 -4.41 1.28 -17.46
N LYS A 203 -4.13 0.52 -16.37
CA LYS A 203 -3.51 -0.80 -16.47
C LYS A 203 -4.06 -1.74 -15.42
N LYS A 204 -4.50 -2.92 -15.87
CA LYS A 204 -4.99 -4.01 -15.00
C LYS A 204 -3.84 -4.75 -14.32
N PRO A 205 -4.09 -5.46 -13.22
CA PRO A 205 -3.15 -6.39 -12.61
C PRO A 205 -2.67 -7.42 -13.62
N GLY A 206 -1.44 -7.86 -13.49
CA GLY A 206 -0.83 -8.92 -14.30
C GLY A 206 -0.11 -9.94 -13.43
N PHE A 207 0.64 -10.86 -14.05
CA PHE A 207 1.33 -11.94 -13.32
C PHE A 207 2.23 -11.44 -12.19
N LEU A 208 3.03 -10.39 -12.45
CA LEU A 208 3.96 -9.79 -11.47
C LEU A 208 3.38 -8.59 -10.71
N ARG A 209 2.21 -8.08 -11.11
CA ARG A 209 1.61 -6.88 -10.55
C ARG A 209 0.24 -7.19 -9.95
N SER A 210 0.07 -7.03 -8.66
CA SER A 210 -1.20 -7.23 -7.94
C SER A 210 -2.12 -6.01 -7.91
N LYS A 211 -1.71 -4.87 -8.48
CA LYS A 211 -2.41 -3.58 -8.38
C LYS A 211 -2.85 -3.07 -9.74
N TYR A 212 -4.02 -2.45 -9.76
CA TYR A 212 -4.48 -1.60 -10.87
C TYR A 212 -3.67 -0.30 -10.88
N LYS A 213 -3.26 0.16 -12.06
CA LYS A 213 -2.79 1.53 -12.23
C LYS A 213 -3.97 2.37 -12.70
N VAL A 214 -4.37 3.38 -11.93
CA VAL A 214 -5.54 4.20 -12.21
C VAL A 214 -5.18 5.69 -12.12
N ILE A 215 -5.97 6.54 -12.79
CA ILE A 215 -5.95 7.99 -12.60
C ILE A 215 -7.29 8.45 -12.04
N VAL A 216 -7.29 9.55 -11.31
CA VAL A 216 -8.52 10.19 -10.89
C VAL A 216 -9.14 10.95 -12.07
N LYS A 217 -10.46 10.90 -12.22
CA LYS A 217 -11.19 11.73 -13.16
C LYS A 217 -11.38 13.11 -12.56
N LEU A 218 -11.25 14.15 -13.38
CA LEU A 218 -11.50 15.54 -13.01
C LEU A 218 -12.88 16.02 -13.51
N ASP A 219 -13.86 15.10 -13.62
CA ASP A 219 -15.16 15.38 -14.18
C ASP A 219 -15.81 16.61 -13.52
N ASP A 220 -16.46 17.43 -14.35
CA ASP A 220 -17.15 18.66 -13.93
C ASP A 220 -18.50 18.39 -13.25
N GLU A 221 -18.91 17.12 -13.15
CA GLU A 221 -20.17 16.68 -12.56
C GLU A 221 -19.90 15.96 -11.21
N ALA A 222 -19.80 16.73 -10.14
CA ALA A 222 -19.94 16.24 -8.78
C ALA A 222 -20.69 17.26 -7.91
#